data_a443ab61711153f4d15d94aa5a12d04f
#
_entry.id   a443ab61711153f4d15d94aa5a12d04f
#
_cell.length_a   1.000
_cell.length_b   1.000
_cell.length_c   1.000
_cell.angle_alpha   90.00
_cell.angle_beta   90.00
_cell.angle_gamma   90.00
#
_symmetry.space_group_name_H-M   'P 1'
#
loop_
_entity.id
_entity.type
_entity.pdbx_description
1 polymer ?
#
loop_
_entity_poly.entity_id
_entity_poly.type
_entity_poly.pdbx_seq_one_letter_code
_entity_poly.pdbx_strand_id
1 'polypeptide(L)'
;LFPIRLGYKVEGFEIFNIVPFKIILKMLFEYPLGQFIYNVIGNIVLFIPFGFFIYIKFEKNKTKTLLAVFIMTLGVEFIQGFIPYRFCDIDDIILNTFGGYIGIIIYNILFSKFNNKLKKIQTT
;
A
#
# COMPACT_ATOMS: atom_id res chain seq x y z
N LEU A 1 8.19 -0.23 -2.67
CA LEU A 1 8.70 -1.54 -3.06
C LEU A 1 8.70 -1.76 -4.56
N PHE A 2 7.70 -1.38 -5.22
CA PHE A 2 7.61 -1.38 -6.67
C PHE A 2 7.60 0.04 -7.19
N PRO A 3 8.22 0.26 -8.29
CA PRO A 3 8.99 -0.61 -9.15
C PRO A 3 10.48 -0.35 -9.04
N ILE A 4 11.27 -1.27 -9.55
CA ILE A 4 12.60 -0.92 -10.03
C ILE A 4 12.38 0.15 -11.11
N ARG A 5 12.61 1.40 -10.78
CA ARG A 5 12.49 2.51 -11.74
C ARG A 5 13.75 2.53 -12.60
N LEU A 6 13.82 1.56 -13.51
CA LEU A 6 14.90 1.46 -14.49
C LEU A 6 14.86 2.70 -15.37
N GLY A 7 15.94 3.48 -15.33
CA GLY A 7 16.15 4.59 -16.23
C GLY A 7 15.94 5.99 -15.66
N TYR A 8 15.66 6.17 -14.38
CA TYR A 8 15.70 7.49 -13.78
C TYR A 8 17.15 7.89 -13.44
N LYS A 9 17.72 8.76 -14.27
CA LYS A 9 18.78 9.63 -13.80
C LYS A 9 18.10 10.67 -12.91
N VAL A 10 18.29 10.55 -11.60
CA VAL A 10 17.95 11.63 -10.69
C VAL A 10 18.94 12.74 -10.94
N GLU A 11 18.61 13.65 -11.83
CA GLU A 11 19.29 14.93 -11.91
C GLU A 11 18.89 15.75 -10.69
N GLY A 12 19.74 15.78 -9.68
CA GLY A 12 19.53 16.53 -8.45
C GLY A 12 19.34 15.66 -7.22
N PHE A 13 19.64 16.21 -6.08
CA PHE A 13 19.63 15.61 -4.75
C PHE A 13 18.22 15.34 -4.17
N GLU A 14 17.21 15.06 -4.99
CA GLU A 14 15.91 14.71 -4.47
C GLU A 14 15.81 13.23 -4.11
N ILE A 15 16.44 12.86 -2.98
CA ILE A 15 16.32 11.51 -2.39
C ILE A 15 14.89 11.25 -1.91
N PHE A 16 14.16 12.30 -1.54
CA PHE A 16 12.82 12.22 -1.01
C PHE A 16 11.83 13.02 -1.86
N ASN A 17 10.78 12.38 -2.33
CA ASN A 17 9.62 13.06 -2.88
C ASN A 17 8.56 13.20 -1.78
N ILE A 18 8.33 14.43 -1.34
CA ILE A 18 7.35 14.77 -0.31
C ILE A 18 6.09 15.44 -0.88
N VAL A 19 6.03 15.64 -2.18
CA VAL A 19 4.86 16.25 -2.85
C VAL A 19 3.86 15.16 -3.20
N PRO A 20 2.66 15.13 -2.58
CA PRO A 20 1.64 14.13 -2.88
C PRO A 20 1.25 14.15 -4.37
N PHE A 21 1.04 12.96 -4.93
CA PHE A 21 0.59 12.74 -6.30
C PHE A 21 1.52 13.23 -7.43
N LYS A 22 2.67 13.82 -7.11
CA LYS A 22 3.63 14.30 -8.11
C LYS A 22 4.10 13.17 -9.04
N ILE A 23 4.54 12.07 -8.46
CA ILE A 23 5.08 10.94 -9.21
C ILE A 23 3.96 10.16 -9.92
N ILE A 24 2.82 9.99 -9.27
CA ILE A 24 1.66 9.32 -9.88
C ILE A 24 1.20 10.08 -11.13
N LEU A 25 1.06 11.40 -11.05
CA LEU A 25 0.66 12.23 -12.19
C LEU A 25 1.72 12.22 -13.30
N LYS A 26 2.99 12.30 -12.93
CA LYS A 26 4.09 12.21 -13.88
C LYS A 26 4.06 10.87 -14.62
N MET A 27 3.86 9.77 -13.92
CA MET A 27 3.77 8.44 -14.52
C MET A 27 2.56 8.30 -15.45
N LEU A 28 1.43 8.88 -15.07
CA LEU A 28 0.21 8.85 -15.89
C LEU A 28 0.40 9.53 -17.25
N PHE A 29 1.11 10.67 -17.28
CA PHE A 29 1.24 11.49 -18.48
C PHE A 29 2.50 11.20 -19.31
N GLU A 30 3.57 10.75 -18.68
CA GLU A 30 4.89 10.60 -19.32
C GLU A 30 5.27 9.14 -19.61
N TYR A 31 4.60 8.16 -19.02
CA TYR A 31 4.95 6.75 -19.14
C TYR A 31 3.86 5.92 -19.82
N PRO A 32 4.22 4.76 -20.38
CA PRO A 32 3.23 3.82 -20.89
C PRO A 32 2.21 3.44 -19.83
N LEU A 33 0.93 3.34 -20.22
CA LEU A 33 -0.18 3.01 -19.31
C LEU A 33 0.06 1.71 -18.54
N GLY A 34 0.64 0.70 -19.18
CA GLY A 34 0.97 -0.57 -18.53
C GLY A 34 1.94 -0.42 -17.35
N GLN A 35 2.94 0.45 -17.49
CA GLN A 35 3.90 0.73 -16.42
C GLN A 35 3.26 1.50 -15.26
N PHE A 36 2.41 2.46 -15.56
CA PHE A 36 1.63 3.18 -14.56
C PHE A 36 0.74 2.23 -13.75
N ILE A 37 -0.03 1.39 -14.43
CA ILE A 37 -0.92 0.41 -13.77
C ILE A 37 -0.10 -0.56 -12.91
N TYR A 38 1.00 -1.09 -13.44
CA TYR A 38 1.87 -2.00 -12.70
C TYR A 38 2.38 -1.39 -11.39
N ASN A 39 2.81 -0.15 -11.42
CA ASN A 39 3.33 0.55 -10.25
C ASN A 39 2.25 0.85 -9.21
N VAL A 40 1.12 1.38 -9.65
CA VAL A 40 0.02 1.76 -8.75
C VAL A 40 -0.64 0.53 -8.16
N ILE A 41 -1.06 -0.40 -9.00
CA ILE A 41 -1.75 -1.62 -8.56
C ILE A 41 -0.79 -2.54 -7.79
N GLY A 42 0.48 -2.65 -8.21
CA GLY A 42 1.48 -3.46 -7.53
C GLY A 42 1.71 -3.05 -6.08
N ASN A 43 1.83 -1.76 -5.80
CA ASN A 43 1.97 -1.25 -4.44
C ASN A 43 0.72 -1.52 -3.59
N ILE A 44 -0.45 -1.29 -4.14
CA ILE A 44 -1.71 -1.56 -3.45
C ILE A 44 -1.85 -3.05 -3.12
N VAL A 45 -1.71 -3.92 -4.12
CA VAL A 45 -1.89 -5.37 -3.96
C VAL A 45 -0.90 -5.98 -2.98
N LEU A 46 0.35 -5.50 -2.99
CA LEU A 46 1.38 -6.00 -2.08
C LEU A 46 1.00 -5.80 -0.60
N PHE A 47 0.32 -4.70 -0.28
CA PHE A 47 -0.03 -4.36 1.10
C PHE A 47 -1.42 -4.86 1.54
N ILE A 48 -2.21 -5.42 0.65
CA ILE A 48 -3.50 -6.05 1.02
C ILE A 48 -3.31 -7.16 2.06
N PRO A 49 -2.42 -8.16 1.86
CA PRO A 49 -2.22 -9.20 2.87
C PRO A 49 -1.70 -8.65 4.20
N PHE A 50 -0.85 -7.63 4.17
CA PHE A 50 -0.38 -7.00 5.41
C PHE A 50 -1.53 -6.38 6.21
N GLY A 51 -2.38 -5.60 5.58
CA GLY A 51 -3.55 -5.03 6.24
C GLY A 51 -4.50 -6.09 6.78
N PHE A 52 -4.73 -7.15 6.02
CA PHE A 52 -5.58 -8.27 6.43
C PHE A 52 -5.05 -8.95 7.70
N PHE A 53 -3.79 -9.37 7.72
CA PHE A 53 -3.22 -10.10 8.85
C PHE A 53 -2.93 -9.21 10.06
N ILE A 54 -2.51 -7.96 9.87
CA ILE A 54 -2.31 -7.00 10.97
C ILE A 54 -3.66 -6.67 11.63
N TYR A 55 -4.73 -6.58 10.86
CA TYR A 55 -6.07 -6.36 11.37
C TYR A 55 -6.52 -7.48 12.33
N ILE A 56 -6.21 -8.72 11.99
CA ILE A 56 -6.43 -9.86 12.87
C ILE A 56 -5.60 -9.74 14.14
N LYS A 57 -4.31 -9.40 14.00
CA LYS A 57 -3.39 -9.29 15.13
C LYS A 57 -3.80 -8.22 16.13
N PHE A 58 -4.33 -7.10 15.66
CA PHE A 58 -4.81 -6.01 16.50
C PHE A 58 -6.30 -6.11 16.88
N GLU A 59 -6.84 -7.34 16.88
CA GLU A 59 -8.20 -7.61 17.34
C GLU A 59 -9.26 -6.77 16.64
N LYS A 60 -9.12 -6.61 15.33
CA LYS A 60 -10.04 -5.86 14.46
C LYS A 60 -10.09 -4.35 14.80
N ASN A 61 -9.01 -3.81 15.30
CA ASN A 61 -8.88 -2.36 15.49
C ASN A 61 -8.37 -1.71 14.20
N LYS A 62 -9.27 -1.04 13.48
CA LYS A 62 -8.97 -0.39 12.20
C LYS A 62 -7.90 0.69 12.33
N THR A 63 -7.99 1.54 13.35
CA THR A 63 -7.06 2.65 13.57
C THR A 63 -5.64 2.13 13.85
N LYS A 64 -5.50 1.15 14.74
CA LYS A 64 -4.20 0.53 15.04
C LYS A 64 -3.61 -0.16 13.81
N THR A 65 -4.43 -0.83 13.03
CA THR A 65 -4.00 -1.52 11.81
C THR A 65 -3.49 -0.53 10.78
N LEU A 66 -4.24 0.53 10.49
CA LEU A 66 -3.82 1.55 9.53
C LEU A 66 -2.57 2.28 9.98
N LEU A 67 -2.44 2.58 11.27
CA LEU A 67 -1.24 3.20 11.82
C LEU A 67 -0.03 2.27 11.68
N ALA A 68 -0.18 0.99 11.97
CA ALA A 68 0.89 0.00 11.82
C ALA A 68 1.33 -0.15 10.35
N VAL A 69 0.39 -0.24 9.42
CA VAL A 69 0.69 -0.27 7.99
C VAL A 69 1.40 0.99 7.54
N PHE A 70 0.93 2.15 7.98
CA PHE A 70 1.55 3.44 7.67
C PHE A 70 2.99 3.52 8.19
N ILE A 71 3.24 3.15 9.43
CA ILE A 71 4.58 3.14 10.02
C ILE A 71 5.50 2.16 9.27
N MET A 72 4.98 0.99 8.92
CA MET A 72 5.74 0.00 8.16
C MET A 72 6.14 0.52 6.78
N THR A 73 5.21 1.14 6.07
CA THR A 73 5.53 1.72 4.75
C THR A 73 6.48 2.90 4.85
N LEU A 74 6.38 3.73 5.89
CA LEU A 74 7.36 4.78 6.17
C LEU A 74 8.77 4.19 6.32
N GLY A 75 8.90 3.13 7.09
CA GLY A 75 10.19 2.45 7.28
C GLY A 75 10.76 1.90 5.98
N VAL A 76 9.93 1.26 5.18
CA VAL A 76 10.33 0.74 3.86
C VAL A 76 10.80 1.87 2.94
N GLU A 77 10.03 2.94 2.82
CA GLU A 77 10.37 4.08 1.96
C GLU A 77 11.62 4.82 2.44
N PHE A 78 11.79 4.94 3.76
CA PHE A 78 12.99 5.53 4.34
C PHE A 78 14.24 4.72 3.98
N ILE A 79 14.18 3.40 4.09
CA ILE A 79 15.28 2.50 3.70
C ILE A 79 15.54 2.61 2.20
N GLN A 80 14.49 2.66 1.37
CA GLN A 80 14.64 2.81 -0.08
C GLN A 80 15.31 4.11 -0.48
N GLY A 81 15.12 5.19 0.29
CA GLY A 81 15.81 6.47 0.06
C GLY A 81 17.34 6.39 0.14
N PHE A 82 17.89 5.40 0.83
CA PHE A 82 19.34 5.17 0.95
C PHE A 82 19.89 4.15 -0.06
N ILE A 83 19.03 3.48 -0.83
CA ILE A 83 19.47 2.52 -1.84
C ILE A 83 19.76 3.26 -3.15
N PRO A 84 20.92 3.01 -3.80
CA PRO A 84 21.22 3.62 -5.11
C PRO A 84 20.10 3.37 -6.12
N TYR A 85 19.77 4.39 -6.91
CA TYR A 85 18.71 4.39 -7.93
C TYR A 85 17.27 4.27 -7.38
N ARG A 86 17.08 4.39 -6.06
CA ARG A 86 15.76 4.47 -5.43
C ARG A 86 15.64 5.75 -4.63
N PHE A 87 14.42 6.19 -4.41
CA PHE A 87 14.12 7.36 -3.59
C PHE A 87 12.85 7.12 -2.78
N CYS A 88 12.78 7.81 -1.65
CA CYS A 88 11.58 7.81 -0.81
C CYS A 88 10.47 8.58 -1.51
N ASP A 89 9.30 7.97 -1.65
CA ASP A 89 8.17 8.52 -2.38
C ASP A 89 6.90 8.46 -1.52
N ILE A 90 6.37 9.64 -1.22
CA ILE A 90 5.13 9.74 -0.44
C ILE A 90 3.93 9.08 -1.16
N ASP A 91 3.94 9.04 -2.48
CA ASP A 91 2.89 8.39 -3.24
C ASP A 91 2.86 6.88 -2.99
N ASP A 92 4.02 6.25 -2.85
CA ASP A 92 4.11 4.84 -2.47
C ASP A 92 3.57 4.59 -1.07
N ILE A 93 3.81 5.50 -0.13
CA ILE A 93 3.26 5.43 1.22
C ILE A 93 1.73 5.49 1.19
N ILE A 94 1.17 6.38 0.39
CA ILE A 94 -0.29 6.51 0.22
C ILE A 94 -0.88 5.24 -0.38
N LEU A 95 -0.30 4.72 -1.46
CA LEU A 95 -0.76 3.52 -2.14
C LEU A 95 -0.66 2.27 -1.26
N ASN A 96 0.44 2.12 -0.53
CA ASN A 96 0.65 1.00 0.37
C ASN A 96 -0.36 1.03 1.54
N THR A 97 -0.59 2.20 2.13
CA THR A 97 -1.57 2.37 3.20
C THR A 97 -2.99 2.10 2.70
N PHE A 98 -3.32 2.53 1.50
CA PHE A 98 -4.59 2.22 0.84
C PHE A 98 -4.75 0.72 0.61
N GLY A 99 -3.70 0.02 0.22
CA GLY A 99 -3.69 -1.45 0.11
C GLY A 99 -4.00 -2.12 1.45
N GLY A 100 -3.40 -1.64 2.54
CA GLY A 100 -3.71 -2.11 3.88
C GLY A 100 -5.18 -1.90 4.26
N TYR A 101 -5.75 -0.78 3.89
CA TYR A 101 -7.18 -0.49 4.08
C TYR A 101 -8.09 -1.47 3.31
N ILE A 102 -7.74 -1.78 2.07
CA ILE A 102 -8.45 -2.80 1.28
C ILE A 102 -8.38 -4.17 1.97
N GLY A 103 -7.24 -4.51 2.57
CA GLY A 103 -7.08 -5.73 3.36
C GLY A 103 -8.07 -5.81 4.52
N ILE A 104 -8.31 -4.70 5.22
CA ILE A 104 -9.33 -4.61 6.28
C ILE A 104 -10.73 -4.84 5.71
N ILE A 105 -11.05 -4.22 4.59
CA ILE A 105 -12.35 -4.37 3.92
C ILE A 105 -12.57 -5.82 3.51
N ILE A 106 -11.57 -6.46 2.91
CA ILE A 106 -11.65 -7.87 2.50
C ILE A 106 -11.91 -8.77 3.71
N TYR A 107 -11.20 -8.56 4.81
CA TYR A 107 -11.45 -9.29 6.05
C TYR A 107 -12.89 -9.15 6.51
N ASN A 108 -13.40 -7.94 6.58
CA ASN A 108 -14.75 -7.68 7.03
C ASN A 108 -15.81 -8.33 6.12
N ILE A 109 -15.61 -8.29 4.80
CA ILE A 109 -16.53 -8.93 3.85
C ILE A 109 -16.53 -10.44 4.03
N LEU A 110 -15.38 -11.07 4.09
CA LEU A 110 -15.25 -12.52 4.19
C LEU A 110 -15.84 -13.04 5.51
N PHE A 111 -15.48 -12.44 6.63
CA PHE A 111 -15.88 -12.91 7.95
C PHE A 111 -17.28 -12.44 8.37
N SER A 112 -17.79 -11.35 7.83
CA SER A 112 -19.18 -10.94 7.97
C SER A 112 -20.12 -12.00 7.39
N LYS A 113 -19.84 -12.47 6.18
CA LYS A 113 -20.61 -13.54 5.53
C LYS A 113 -20.54 -14.85 6.33
N PHE A 114 -19.37 -15.19 6.84
CA PHE A 114 -19.17 -16.39 7.65
C PHE A 114 -19.92 -16.32 8.97
N ASN A 115 -19.85 -15.21 9.68
CA ASN A 115 -20.60 -15.00 10.93
C ASN A 115 -22.11 -15.04 10.72
N ASN A 116 -22.61 -14.47 9.64
CA ASN A 116 -24.04 -14.54 9.30
C ASN A 116 -24.49 -15.97 8.99
N LYS A 117 -23.66 -16.76 8.32
CA LYS A 117 -23.93 -18.17 8.06
C LYS A 117 -23.97 -18.98 9.34
N LEU A 118 -23.04 -18.75 10.28
CA LEU A 118 -23.05 -19.41 11.60
C LEU A 118 -24.25 -19.04 12.42
N LYS A 119 -24.68 -17.78 12.44
CA LYS A 119 -25.91 -17.35 13.12
C LYS A 119 -27.13 -18.04 12.58
N LYS A 120 -27.26 -18.22 11.27
CA LYS A 120 -28.36 -18.96 10.65
C LYS A 120 -28.37 -20.42 11.07
N ILE A 121 -27.23 -21.07 11.21
CA ILE A 121 -27.11 -22.45 11.66
C ILE A 121 -27.51 -22.58 13.13
N GLN A 122 -27.18 -21.61 13.98
CA GLN A 122 -27.52 -21.62 15.42
C GLN A 122 -28.99 -21.32 15.72
N THR A 123 -29.70 -20.66 14.80
CA THR A 123 -31.12 -20.31 14.93
C THR A 123 -32.08 -21.37 14.34
N THR A 124 -31.57 -22.38 13.70
CA THR A 124 -32.29 -23.55 13.22
C THR A 124 -32.00 -24.75 14.11
#